data_c1e45d7adff0a116cc7d7af14ac47747
#
_entry.id   c1e45d7adff0a116cc7d7af14ac47747
#
_cell.length_a   1.000
_cell.length_b   1.000
_cell.length_c   1.000
_cell.angle_alpha   90.00
_cell.angle_beta   90.00
_cell.angle_gamma   90.00
#
_symmetry.space_group_name_H-M   'P 1'
#
loop_
_entity.id
_entity.type
_entity.pdbx_description
1 polymer ?
#
loop_
_entity_poly.entity_id
_entity_poly.type
_entity_poly.pdbx_seq_one_letter_code
_entity_poly.pdbx_strand_id
1 'polypeptide(L)'
;MEASTTDDVVTVEWVFNNGEKRMVFWIGSFDSAEAAAGNTVASQRDSVATDTELMASTDDQKDFTVNNDTLSFKVSFDDADFTAELKKIKDEPATVNTLKSTDSTRSFENGVLEMPGTTIKINQHKIIPAGGAGNEAGEKPLIVFNYEVTNKTDEKMTASDFPFYFTAVQDNNPDTVNELMVGGYYDPETSDDEFEEIKKGGTARGTIAYELDDESTPVQLVAKDSFGQKEVGRQSFDLEQ
;
A
#
# COMPACT_ATOMS: atom_id res chain seq x y z
N MET A 1 24.30 -0.32 -3.73
CA MET A 1 23.26 0.71 -4.01
C MET A 1 23.87 1.80 -4.89
N GLU A 2 23.05 2.45 -5.66
CA GLU A 2 23.38 3.69 -6.39
C GLU A 2 22.34 4.76 -6.04
N ALA A 3 22.77 6.02 -6.02
CA ALA A 3 21.88 7.16 -5.87
C ALA A 3 22.10 8.15 -7.01
N SER A 4 21.03 8.80 -7.43
CA SER A 4 21.06 9.92 -8.38
C SER A 4 20.17 11.04 -7.90
N THR A 5 20.52 12.26 -8.27
CA THR A 5 19.69 13.44 -8.03
C THR A 5 19.42 14.13 -9.35
N THR A 6 18.18 14.54 -9.58
CA THR A 6 17.75 15.30 -10.74
C THR A 6 16.78 16.37 -10.25
N ASP A 7 17.14 17.64 -10.46
CA ASP A 7 16.40 18.77 -9.89
C ASP A 7 16.22 18.60 -8.36
N ASP A 8 15.00 18.56 -7.88
CA ASP A 8 14.64 18.38 -6.46
C ASP A 8 14.25 16.93 -6.12
N VAL A 9 14.67 15.95 -6.92
CA VAL A 9 14.36 14.53 -6.72
C VAL A 9 15.64 13.74 -6.42
N VAL A 10 15.63 12.95 -5.35
CA VAL A 10 16.63 11.93 -5.06
C VAL A 10 16.04 10.53 -5.32
N THR A 11 16.79 9.74 -6.07
CA THR A 11 16.48 8.33 -6.32
C THR A 11 17.60 7.47 -5.78
N VAL A 12 17.25 6.43 -5.03
CA VAL A 12 18.21 5.40 -4.56
C VAL A 12 17.72 4.05 -5.01
N GLU A 13 18.62 3.25 -5.57
CA GLU A 13 18.33 1.92 -6.08
C GLU A 13 19.27 0.87 -5.47
N TRP A 14 18.73 -0.29 -5.20
CA TRP A 14 19.52 -1.52 -5.07
C TRP A 14 20.01 -1.91 -6.44
N VAL A 15 21.31 -2.20 -6.54
CA VAL A 15 21.95 -2.61 -7.79
C VAL A 15 22.56 -3.97 -7.61
N PHE A 16 22.14 -4.93 -8.42
CA PHE A 16 22.57 -6.33 -8.38
C PHE A 16 23.22 -6.72 -9.71
N ASN A 17 24.02 -7.77 -9.69
CA ASN A 17 24.63 -8.36 -10.88
C ASN A 17 25.34 -7.34 -11.77
N ASN A 18 26.17 -6.48 -11.18
CA ASN A 18 26.91 -5.42 -11.87
C ASN A 18 26.03 -4.46 -12.70
N GLY A 19 24.81 -4.19 -12.23
CA GLY A 19 23.89 -3.24 -12.87
C GLY A 19 22.80 -3.84 -13.75
N GLU A 20 22.79 -5.18 -13.93
CA GLU A 20 21.77 -5.85 -14.73
C GLU A 20 20.37 -5.83 -14.10
N LYS A 21 20.30 -5.79 -12.76
CA LYS A 21 19.03 -5.71 -12.01
C LYS A 21 19.06 -4.51 -11.10
N ARG A 22 18.02 -3.68 -11.18
CA ARG A 22 17.81 -2.51 -10.35
C ARG A 22 16.44 -2.62 -9.68
N MET A 23 16.36 -2.22 -8.41
CA MET A 23 15.12 -2.18 -7.64
C MET A 23 15.11 -0.87 -6.85
N VAL A 24 14.00 -0.19 -6.84
CA VAL A 24 13.85 1.06 -6.10
C VAL A 24 13.98 0.81 -4.60
N PHE A 25 14.80 1.64 -3.93
CA PHE A 25 14.85 1.75 -2.49
C PHE A 25 14.17 3.04 -2.02
N TRP A 26 14.40 4.14 -2.75
CA TRP A 26 13.84 5.46 -2.40
C TRP A 26 13.65 6.30 -3.65
N ILE A 27 12.52 6.97 -3.73
CA ILE A 27 12.28 8.11 -4.60
C ILE A 27 11.62 9.17 -3.73
N GLY A 28 12.15 10.39 -3.73
CA GLY A 28 11.57 11.45 -2.92
C GLY A 28 12.06 12.83 -3.30
N SER A 29 11.29 13.85 -2.88
CA SER A 29 11.66 15.25 -3.06
C SER A 29 12.61 15.72 -1.96
N PHE A 30 13.45 16.70 -2.26
CA PHE A 30 14.29 17.39 -1.30
C PHE A 30 14.48 18.86 -1.70
N ASP A 31 14.93 19.70 -0.76
CA ASP A 31 15.30 21.07 -1.09
C ASP A 31 16.76 21.13 -1.59
N SER A 32 16.92 21.31 -2.90
CA SER A 32 18.24 21.36 -3.54
C SER A 32 19.09 22.54 -3.06
N ALA A 33 18.49 23.64 -2.60
CA ALA A 33 19.22 24.76 -2.03
C ALA A 33 19.87 24.42 -0.68
N GLU A 34 19.21 23.60 0.14
CA GLU A 34 19.78 23.08 1.40
C GLU A 34 20.89 22.05 1.12
N ALA A 35 20.73 21.21 0.11
CA ALA A 35 21.74 20.23 -0.30
C ALA A 35 23.03 20.88 -0.78
N ALA A 36 22.94 21.98 -1.51
CA ALA A 36 24.09 22.76 -1.99
C ALA A 36 24.94 23.34 -0.85
N ALA A 37 24.39 23.50 0.35
CA ALA A 37 25.09 23.98 1.53
C ALA A 37 25.95 22.91 2.25
N GLY A 38 25.90 21.65 1.79
CA GLY A 38 26.68 20.54 2.37
C GLY A 38 26.11 19.99 3.69
N ASN A 39 24.83 20.21 3.95
CA ASN A 39 24.15 19.80 5.17
C ASN A 39 23.40 18.47 5.01
N THR A 40 22.79 18.02 6.09
CA THR A 40 21.78 16.97 6.06
C THR A 40 20.46 17.56 5.54
N VAL A 41 19.88 16.91 4.55
CA VAL A 41 18.65 17.33 3.88
C VAL A 41 17.61 16.27 4.04
N ALA A 42 16.41 16.67 4.47
CA ALA A 42 15.26 15.80 4.54
C ALA A 42 14.66 15.58 3.15
N SER A 43 14.36 14.33 2.82
CA SER A 43 13.64 13.96 1.59
C SER A 43 12.30 13.36 1.94
N GLN A 44 11.24 13.87 1.34
CA GLN A 44 9.87 13.34 1.46
C GLN A 44 9.65 12.25 0.41
N ARG A 45 9.20 11.08 0.86
CA ARG A 45 8.99 9.92 0.00
C ARG A 45 7.91 10.17 -1.06
N ASP A 46 8.15 9.73 -2.28
CA ASP A 46 7.10 9.55 -3.28
C ASP A 46 6.43 8.18 -3.05
N SER A 47 5.36 8.19 -2.26
CA SER A 47 4.65 6.97 -1.88
C SER A 47 3.98 6.29 -3.09
N VAL A 48 3.50 7.05 -4.07
CA VAL A 48 2.91 6.48 -5.29
C VAL A 48 3.95 5.73 -6.13
N ALA A 49 5.18 6.24 -6.16
CA ALA A 49 6.26 5.58 -6.90
C ALA A 49 6.90 4.40 -6.14
N THR A 50 6.76 4.35 -4.81
CA THR A 50 7.49 3.40 -3.97
C THR A 50 6.62 2.36 -3.27
N ASP A 51 5.33 2.63 -3.05
CA ASP A 51 4.43 1.72 -2.32
C ASP A 51 4.22 0.36 -3.01
N THR A 52 4.48 0.26 -4.32
CA THR A 52 4.41 -1.00 -5.08
C THR A 52 5.77 -1.68 -5.26
N GLU A 53 6.84 -1.11 -4.71
CA GLU A 53 8.20 -1.60 -4.88
C GLU A 53 8.65 -2.44 -3.68
N LEU A 54 8.85 -3.74 -3.90
CA LEU A 54 9.12 -4.73 -2.86
C LEU A 54 10.33 -4.42 -1.96
N MET A 55 11.32 -3.67 -2.47
CA MET A 55 12.57 -3.36 -1.77
C MET A 55 12.68 -1.88 -1.38
N ALA A 56 11.59 -1.14 -1.49
CA ALA A 56 11.56 0.26 -1.11
C ALA A 56 11.45 0.44 0.41
N SER A 57 12.00 1.55 0.90
CA SER A 57 11.81 1.97 2.29
C SER A 57 10.36 2.39 2.52
N THR A 58 9.81 2.02 3.66
CA THR A 58 8.45 2.42 4.10
C THR A 58 8.44 3.71 4.93
N ASP A 59 9.61 4.33 5.18
CA ASP A 59 9.70 5.61 5.87
C ASP A 59 9.01 6.72 5.06
N ASP A 60 8.26 7.61 5.69
CA ASP A 60 7.65 8.75 5.00
C ASP A 60 8.69 9.84 4.68
N GLN A 61 9.76 9.92 5.47
CA GLN A 61 10.87 10.87 5.31
C GLN A 61 12.19 10.16 5.56
N LYS A 62 13.22 10.58 4.83
CA LYS A 62 14.59 10.09 5.00
C LYS A 62 15.59 11.24 4.92
N ASP A 63 16.53 11.25 5.87
CA ASP A 63 17.58 12.25 5.92
C ASP A 63 18.80 11.80 5.11
N PHE A 64 19.24 12.64 4.20
CA PHE A 64 20.43 12.45 3.38
C PHE A 64 21.50 13.45 3.78
N THR A 65 22.66 12.98 4.17
CA THR A 65 23.81 13.83 4.48
C THR A 65 24.80 13.82 3.32
N VAL A 66 25.05 14.98 2.75
CA VAL A 66 26.06 15.18 1.71
C VAL A 66 27.32 15.75 2.35
N ASN A 67 28.44 15.05 2.23
CA ASN A 67 29.72 15.47 2.73
C ASN A 67 30.79 15.30 1.63
N ASN A 68 31.20 16.41 1.01
CA ASN A 68 32.06 16.42 -0.18
C ASN A 68 31.47 15.50 -1.28
N ASP A 69 32.16 14.39 -1.59
CA ASP A 69 31.77 13.43 -2.63
C ASP A 69 31.04 12.18 -2.05
N THR A 70 30.55 12.26 -0.83
CA THR A 70 29.89 11.13 -0.17
C THR A 70 28.45 11.51 0.20
N LEU A 71 27.50 10.63 -0.14
CA LEU A 71 26.13 10.67 0.31
C LEU A 71 25.91 9.56 1.34
N SER A 72 25.41 9.92 2.52
CA SER A 72 25.09 8.95 3.57
C SER A 72 23.65 9.07 4.04
N PHE A 73 23.03 7.93 4.36
CA PHE A 73 21.65 7.84 4.84
C PHE A 73 21.42 6.53 5.60
N LYS A 74 20.35 6.48 6.41
CA LYS A 74 19.98 5.27 7.15
C LYS A 74 19.19 4.31 6.26
N VAL A 75 19.48 3.05 6.42
CA VAL A 75 18.76 1.93 5.84
C VAL A 75 18.36 0.98 6.97
N SER A 76 17.07 0.73 7.10
CA SER A 76 16.52 -0.26 8.01
C SER A 76 16.12 -1.49 7.20
N PHE A 77 16.57 -2.65 7.63
CA PHE A 77 16.24 -3.91 7.00
C PHE A 77 16.19 -5.01 8.08
N ASP A 78 15.06 -5.67 8.23
CA ASP A 78 14.87 -6.83 9.10
C ASP A 78 15.36 -6.58 10.55
N ASP A 79 14.88 -5.60 11.25
CA ASP A 79 15.26 -5.18 12.62
C ASP A 79 16.73 -4.68 12.77
N ALA A 80 17.45 -4.50 11.68
CA ALA A 80 18.81 -3.96 11.67
C ALA A 80 18.88 -2.60 10.98
N ASP A 81 19.47 -1.63 11.68
CA ASP A 81 19.77 -0.31 11.14
C ASP A 81 21.24 -0.21 10.75
N PHE A 82 21.52 0.27 9.56
CA PHE A 82 22.88 0.60 9.13
C PHE A 82 22.91 1.92 8.35
N THR A 83 24.07 2.52 8.25
CA THR A 83 24.28 3.70 7.44
C THR A 83 24.89 3.28 6.10
N ALA A 84 24.18 3.60 5.02
CA ALA A 84 24.76 3.49 3.68
C ALA A 84 25.62 4.71 3.40
N GLU A 85 26.80 4.48 2.82
CA GLU A 85 27.70 5.53 2.33
C GLU A 85 27.97 5.28 0.84
N LEU A 86 27.56 6.22 0.00
CA LEU A 86 27.72 6.18 -1.45
C LEU A 86 28.71 7.25 -1.88
N LYS A 87 29.71 6.85 -2.66
CA LYS A 87 30.71 7.78 -3.19
C LYS A 87 30.29 8.27 -4.58
N LYS A 88 30.41 9.57 -4.80
CA LYS A 88 30.16 10.19 -6.11
C LYS A 88 31.10 9.61 -7.18
N ILE A 89 30.54 9.19 -8.30
CA ILE A 89 31.29 8.61 -9.43
C ILE A 89 31.22 9.48 -10.69
N LYS A 90 30.17 10.28 -10.86
CA LYS A 90 29.97 11.19 -11.99
C LYS A 90 28.96 12.29 -11.66
N ASP A 91 28.92 13.34 -12.47
CA ASP A 91 27.98 14.46 -12.32
C ASP A 91 26.63 14.24 -13.02
N GLU A 92 26.51 13.23 -13.88
CA GLU A 92 25.26 12.91 -14.55
C GLU A 92 24.48 11.84 -13.77
N PRO A 93 23.15 11.98 -13.62
CA PRO A 93 22.35 10.98 -12.93
C PRO A 93 22.33 9.66 -13.72
N ALA A 94 22.34 8.53 -12.98
CA ALA A 94 22.17 7.20 -13.56
C ALA A 94 20.72 6.93 -13.92
N THR A 95 19.79 7.48 -13.13
CA THR A 95 18.35 7.35 -13.26
C THR A 95 17.71 8.72 -13.15
N VAL A 96 16.71 8.99 -13.97
CA VAL A 96 15.90 10.21 -13.91
C VAL A 96 14.48 9.80 -13.60
N ASN A 97 13.96 10.26 -12.46
CA ASN A 97 12.59 10.02 -12.03
C ASN A 97 11.86 11.35 -11.83
N THR A 98 10.57 11.33 -12.10
CA THR A 98 9.66 12.44 -11.79
C THR A 98 8.78 12.00 -10.63
N LEU A 99 8.58 12.87 -9.66
CA LEU A 99 7.70 12.61 -8.55
C LEU A 99 6.27 12.36 -9.03
N LYS A 100 5.64 11.32 -8.49
CA LYS A 100 4.23 11.01 -8.71
C LYS A 100 3.36 11.64 -7.61
N SER A 101 3.77 11.54 -6.36
CA SER A 101 3.11 12.19 -5.22
C SER A 101 4.01 12.17 -3.98
N THR A 102 4.00 13.29 -3.24
CA THR A 102 4.56 13.38 -1.88
C THR A 102 3.44 13.40 -0.81
N ASP A 103 2.19 13.13 -1.21
CA ASP A 103 1.10 12.95 -0.27
C ASP A 103 1.34 11.68 0.55
N SER A 104 1.44 11.82 1.86
CA SER A 104 1.61 10.71 2.82
C SER A 104 0.32 10.39 3.58
N THR A 105 -0.81 10.97 3.19
CA THR A 105 -2.10 10.75 3.85
C THR A 105 -2.50 9.29 3.76
N ARG A 106 -2.63 8.66 4.93
CA ARG A 106 -3.13 7.30 5.08
C ARG A 106 -4.08 7.26 6.26
N SER A 107 -5.31 6.88 6.02
CA SER A 107 -6.31 6.69 7.08
C SER A 107 -7.37 5.69 6.65
N PHE A 108 -7.93 4.96 7.61
CA PHE A 108 -9.12 4.16 7.41
C PHE A 108 -10.14 4.52 8.48
N GLU A 109 -11.12 5.32 8.10
CA GLU A 109 -12.15 5.85 9.00
C GLU A 109 -13.52 5.89 8.29
N ASN A 110 -14.58 5.59 9.03
CA ASN A 110 -15.98 5.66 8.53
C ASN A 110 -16.19 4.88 7.21
N GLY A 111 -15.54 3.72 7.06
CA GLY A 111 -15.62 2.88 5.86
C GLY A 111 -14.84 3.41 4.67
N VAL A 112 -14.00 4.42 4.84
CA VAL A 112 -13.20 4.99 3.76
C VAL A 112 -11.71 4.83 4.07
N LEU A 113 -11.01 4.12 3.20
CA LEU A 113 -9.56 4.06 3.16
C LEU A 113 -9.07 5.15 2.20
N GLU A 114 -8.30 6.09 2.75
CA GLU A 114 -7.58 7.10 1.98
C GLU A 114 -6.10 6.74 1.90
N MET A 115 -5.59 6.61 0.69
CA MET A 115 -4.19 6.35 0.39
C MET A 115 -3.72 7.33 -0.69
N PRO A 116 -2.42 7.61 -0.82
CA PRO A 116 -1.91 8.51 -1.87
C PRO A 116 -2.29 8.09 -3.28
N GLY A 117 -2.33 6.78 -3.55
CA GLY A 117 -2.63 6.22 -4.88
C GLY A 117 -4.09 5.82 -5.09
N THR A 118 -4.87 5.66 -4.02
CA THR A 118 -6.25 5.14 -4.12
C THR A 118 -7.15 5.62 -2.99
N THR A 119 -8.44 5.58 -3.24
CA THR A 119 -9.48 5.63 -2.20
C THR A 119 -10.33 4.37 -2.32
N ILE A 120 -10.56 3.67 -1.22
CA ILE A 120 -11.48 2.52 -1.17
C ILE A 120 -12.59 2.83 -0.18
N LYS A 121 -13.83 2.78 -0.66
CA LYS A 121 -15.01 3.08 0.15
C LYS A 121 -15.88 1.84 0.30
N ILE A 122 -16.09 1.39 1.54
CA ILE A 122 -17.07 0.37 1.88
C ILE A 122 -18.45 1.01 1.86
N ASN A 123 -19.30 0.55 0.95
CA ASN A 123 -20.65 1.13 0.80
C ASN A 123 -21.65 0.44 1.71
N GLN A 124 -21.57 -0.90 1.83
CA GLN A 124 -22.44 -1.71 2.67
C GLN A 124 -21.81 -3.09 2.92
N HIS A 125 -22.35 -3.77 3.92
CA HIS A 125 -22.12 -5.19 4.12
C HIS A 125 -23.44 -5.92 4.36
N LYS A 126 -23.44 -7.24 4.15
CA LYS A 126 -24.56 -8.13 4.43
C LYS A 126 -24.07 -9.50 4.87
N ILE A 127 -24.89 -10.21 5.64
CA ILE A 127 -24.61 -11.58 6.03
C ILE A 127 -25.45 -12.52 5.17
N ILE A 128 -24.81 -13.56 4.64
CA ILE A 128 -25.47 -14.63 3.91
C ILE A 128 -25.28 -15.93 4.69
N PRO A 129 -26.34 -16.56 5.19
CA PRO A 129 -26.21 -17.81 5.95
C PRO A 129 -25.70 -18.94 5.05
N ALA A 130 -25.12 -19.97 5.67
CA ALA A 130 -24.77 -21.20 4.97
C ALA A 130 -26.00 -21.80 4.30
N GLY A 131 -25.90 -22.22 3.04
CA GLY A 131 -27.00 -22.70 2.24
C GLY A 131 -28.00 -21.63 1.77
N GLY A 132 -27.77 -20.36 2.10
CA GLY A 132 -28.61 -19.24 1.65
C GLY A 132 -28.36 -18.85 0.19
N ALA A 133 -29.23 -17.99 -0.35
CA ALA A 133 -29.08 -17.51 -1.73
C ALA A 133 -27.75 -16.75 -1.93
N GLY A 134 -26.94 -17.20 -2.87
CA GLY A 134 -25.57 -16.72 -3.11
C GLY A 134 -24.50 -17.44 -2.27
N ASN A 135 -24.91 -18.42 -1.43
CA ASN A 135 -24.03 -19.28 -0.62
C ASN A 135 -24.60 -20.70 -0.54
N GLU A 136 -25.21 -21.19 -1.62
CA GLU A 136 -25.98 -22.42 -1.65
C GLU A 136 -25.15 -23.68 -1.32
N ALA A 137 -23.87 -23.66 -1.68
CA ALA A 137 -22.93 -24.74 -1.43
C ALA A 137 -21.99 -24.47 -0.24
N GLY A 138 -22.10 -23.32 0.41
CA GLY A 138 -21.23 -22.94 1.51
C GLY A 138 -21.59 -23.64 2.82
N GLU A 139 -20.56 -24.05 3.54
CA GLU A 139 -20.70 -24.68 4.87
C GLU A 139 -20.68 -23.67 6.02
N LYS A 140 -20.20 -22.47 5.76
CA LYS A 140 -20.12 -21.35 6.70
C LYS A 140 -20.94 -20.16 6.22
N PRO A 141 -21.47 -19.32 7.13
CA PRO A 141 -22.03 -18.02 6.74
C PRO A 141 -20.95 -17.12 6.13
N LEU A 142 -21.38 -16.20 5.28
CA LEU A 142 -20.51 -15.19 4.67
C LEU A 142 -20.86 -13.79 5.18
N ILE A 143 -19.85 -12.97 5.42
CA ILE A 143 -19.98 -11.51 5.37
C ILE A 143 -19.54 -11.02 4.00
N VAL A 144 -20.39 -10.26 3.34
CA VAL A 144 -20.15 -9.73 1.99
C VAL A 144 -20.04 -8.22 2.06
N PHE A 145 -18.93 -7.67 1.58
CA PHE A 145 -18.72 -6.24 1.47
C PHE A 145 -18.88 -5.78 0.02
N ASN A 146 -19.70 -4.76 -0.21
CA ASN A 146 -19.75 -4.03 -1.47
C ASN A 146 -18.93 -2.74 -1.30
N TYR A 147 -18.04 -2.46 -2.24
CA TYR A 147 -17.12 -1.34 -2.16
C TYR A 147 -16.89 -0.66 -3.51
N GLU A 148 -16.27 0.49 -3.46
CA GLU A 148 -15.79 1.25 -4.61
C GLU A 148 -14.30 1.50 -4.47
N VAL A 149 -13.55 1.37 -5.57
CA VAL A 149 -12.13 1.68 -5.66
C VAL A 149 -11.96 2.82 -6.64
N THR A 150 -11.32 3.91 -6.22
CA THR A 150 -10.97 5.05 -7.06
C THR A 150 -9.45 5.08 -7.26
N ASN A 151 -9.01 5.03 -8.52
CA ASN A 151 -7.59 5.17 -8.88
C ASN A 151 -7.22 6.66 -8.98
N LYS A 152 -6.28 7.13 -8.16
CA LYS A 152 -5.76 8.52 -8.18
C LYS A 152 -4.53 8.70 -9.09
N THR A 153 -4.01 7.63 -9.66
CA THR A 153 -2.72 7.58 -10.34
C THR A 153 -2.83 7.11 -11.78
N ASP A 154 -1.72 7.09 -12.49
CA ASP A 154 -1.60 6.49 -13.82
C ASP A 154 -1.15 5.00 -13.75
N GLU A 155 -0.99 4.44 -12.53
CA GLU A 155 -0.67 3.02 -12.34
C GLU A 155 -1.91 2.15 -12.56
N LYS A 156 -1.66 0.91 -12.99
CA LYS A 156 -2.73 -0.07 -13.17
C LYS A 156 -3.35 -0.46 -11.84
N MET A 157 -4.66 -0.43 -11.78
CA MET A 157 -5.46 -0.78 -10.62
C MET A 157 -6.81 -1.34 -11.06
N THR A 158 -7.33 -2.30 -10.32
CA THR A 158 -8.67 -2.88 -10.50
C THR A 158 -9.43 -2.88 -9.17
N ALA A 159 -10.73 -3.11 -9.18
CA ALA A 159 -11.47 -3.26 -7.94
C ALA A 159 -11.11 -4.56 -7.20
N SER A 160 -10.67 -5.60 -7.91
CA SER A 160 -10.21 -6.86 -7.33
C SER A 160 -8.91 -6.76 -6.52
N ASP A 161 -8.25 -5.61 -6.51
CA ASP A 161 -7.06 -5.36 -5.70
C ASP A 161 -7.37 -5.16 -4.19
N PHE A 162 -8.66 -5.14 -3.79
CA PHE A 162 -9.09 -4.98 -2.40
C PHE A 162 -8.32 -5.82 -1.37
N PRO A 163 -8.03 -7.12 -1.60
CA PRO A 163 -7.32 -7.95 -0.62
C PRO A 163 -5.87 -7.52 -0.35
N PHE A 164 -5.27 -6.70 -1.23
CA PHE A 164 -3.94 -6.14 -0.98
C PHE A 164 -3.96 -5.02 0.06
N TYR A 165 -5.12 -4.42 0.30
CA TYR A 165 -5.31 -3.32 1.23
C TYR A 165 -5.98 -3.74 2.54
N PHE A 166 -6.73 -4.87 2.55
CA PHE A 166 -7.52 -5.27 3.70
C PHE A 166 -7.33 -6.74 4.08
N THR A 167 -7.28 -6.97 5.39
CA THR A 167 -7.45 -8.29 5.99
C THR A 167 -8.72 -8.24 6.84
N ALA A 168 -9.58 -9.25 6.72
CA ALA A 168 -10.75 -9.42 7.58
C ALA A 168 -10.41 -10.35 8.74
N VAL A 169 -10.77 -9.98 9.98
CA VAL A 169 -10.50 -10.77 11.18
C VAL A 169 -11.74 -10.85 12.07
N GLN A 170 -11.93 -11.97 12.77
CA GLN A 170 -12.81 -12.10 13.92
C GLN A 170 -11.95 -12.34 15.17
N ASP A 171 -11.99 -11.40 16.13
CA ASP A 171 -11.22 -11.50 17.38
C ASP A 171 -12.01 -12.35 18.41
N ASN A 172 -12.10 -13.64 18.12
CA ASN A 172 -12.83 -14.64 18.90
C ASN A 172 -11.92 -15.64 19.61
N ASN A 173 -10.59 -15.45 19.54
CA ASN A 173 -9.60 -16.32 20.19
C ASN A 173 -8.63 -15.45 21.03
N PRO A 174 -8.50 -15.72 22.34
CA PRO A 174 -7.65 -14.91 23.23
C PRO A 174 -6.13 -15.06 22.95
N ASP A 175 -5.72 -16.10 22.24
CA ASP A 175 -4.31 -16.43 22.05
C ASP A 175 -3.79 -16.14 20.62
N THR A 176 -4.69 -16.03 19.63
CA THR A 176 -4.31 -15.87 18.22
C THR A 176 -5.26 -14.93 17.49
N VAL A 177 -4.71 -14.20 16.52
CA VAL A 177 -5.52 -13.43 15.55
C VAL A 177 -6.16 -14.42 14.57
N ASN A 178 -7.48 -14.37 14.42
CA ASN A 178 -8.23 -15.21 13.51
C ASN A 178 -8.51 -14.43 12.21
N GLU A 179 -7.73 -14.70 11.20
CA GLU A 179 -7.90 -14.15 9.84
C GLU A 179 -8.94 -14.97 9.08
N LEU A 180 -9.94 -14.29 8.52
CA LEU A 180 -11.02 -14.92 7.78
C LEU A 180 -10.59 -15.29 6.36
N MET A 181 -11.01 -16.44 5.89
CA MET A 181 -10.79 -16.89 4.52
C MET A 181 -11.75 -16.18 3.56
N VAL A 182 -11.25 -15.85 2.36
CA VAL A 182 -12.12 -15.35 1.29
C VAL A 182 -13.08 -16.45 0.87
N GLY A 183 -14.37 -16.16 0.93
CA GLY A 183 -15.46 -17.05 0.55
C GLY A 183 -15.87 -16.88 -0.92
N GLY A 184 -16.46 -17.94 -1.48
CA GLY A 184 -16.99 -17.89 -2.83
C GLY A 184 -18.34 -17.16 -2.87
N TYR A 185 -18.36 -15.95 -3.43
CA TYR A 185 -19.56 -15.17 -3.68
C TYR A 185 -19.48 -14.49 -5.04
N TYR A 186 -20.57 -14.53 -5.80
CA TYR A 186 -20.68 -13.87 -7.09
C TYR A 186 -21.80 -12.83 -7.05
N ASP A 187 -21.48 -11.60 -7.40
CA ASP A 187 -22.44 -10.51 -7.55
C ASP A 187 -22.52 -10.10 -9.02
N PRO A 188 -23.64 -10.36 -9.71
CA PRO A 188 -23.78 -10.03 -11.11
C PRO A 188 -23.77 -8.51 -11.38
N GLU A 189 -24.00 -7.68 -10.35
CA GLU A 189 -24.00 -6.21 -10.52
C GLU A 189 -22.61 -5.59 -10.52
N THR A 190 -21.60 -6.31 -9.98
CA THR A 190 -20.22 -5.80 -9.86
C THR A 190 -19.21 -6.61 -10.68
N SER A 191 -19.54 -7.85 -11.06
CA SER A 191 -18.61 -8.80 -11.67
C SER A 191 -18.02 -8.35 -13.00
N ASP A 192 -18.72 -7.52 -13.77
CA ASP A 192 -18.25 -7.06 -15.09
C ASP A 192 -17.17 -5.97 -14.95
N ASP A 193 -17.23 -5.16 -13.88
CA ASP A 193 -16.32 -4.04 -13.67
C ASP A 193 -15.14 -4.37 -12.75
N GLU A 194 -15.24 -5.44 -11.97
CA GLU A 194 -14.30 -5.77 -10.88
C GLU A 194 -12.87 -6.00 -11.36
N PHE A 195 -12.71 -6.59 -12.55
CA PHE A 195 -11.42 -6.92 -13.16
C PHE A 195 -10.96 -5.92 -14.24
N GLU A 196 -11.79 -4.92 -14.55
CA GLU A 196 -11.43 -3.91 -15.51
C GLU A 196 -10.42 -2.91 -14.95
N GLU A 197 -9.48 -2.46 -15.79
CA GLU A 197 -8.47 -1.47 -15.39
C GLU A 197 -9.14 -0.10 -15.13
N ILE A 198 -8.99 0.41 -13.93
CA ILE A 198 -9.53 1.70 -13.52
C ILE A 198 -8.60 2.81 -14.02
N LYS A 199 -9.12 3.68 -14.86
CA LYS A 199 -8.36 4.86 -15.32
C LYS A 199 -8.14 5.84 -14.18
N LYS A 200 -7.09 6.65 -14.29
CA LYS A 200 -6.84 7.75 -13.35
C LYS A 200 -8.08 8.63 -13.15
N GLY A 201 -8.48 8.82 -11.90
CA GLY A 201 -9.69 9.51 -11.48
C GLY A 201 -10.98 8.72 -11.70
N GLY A 202 -10.89 7.51 -12.25
CA GLY A 202 -12.02 6.61 -12.41
C GLY A 202 -12.33 5.85 -11.13
N THR A 203 -13.54 5.28 -11.05
CA THR A 203 -14.02 4.46 -9.95
C THR A 203 -14.68 3.21 -10.50
N ALA A 204 -14.33 2.05 -9.95
CA ALA A 204 -15.01 0.78 -10.21
C ALA A 204 -15.59 0.20 -8.92
N ARG A 205 -16.59 -0.65 -9.08
CA ARG A 205 -17.24 -1.36 -7.97
C ARG A 205 -16.68 -2.76 -7.85
N GLY A 206 -16.62 -3.25 -6.61
CA GLY A 206 -16.25 -4.62 -6.32
C GLY A 206 -17.07 -5.19 -5.17
N THR A 207 -17.02 -6.50 -5.08
CA THR A 207 -17.65 -7.26 -3.99
C THR A 207 -16.68 -8.32 -3.51
N ILE A 208 -16.53 -8.45 -2.20
CA ILE A 208 -15.74 -9.50 -1.58
C ILE A 208 -16.52 -10.15 -0.46
N ALA A 209 -16.37 -11.44 -0.30
CA ALA A 209 -16.96 -12.19 0.79
C ALA A 209 -15.88 -12.87 1.64
N TYR A 210 -16.14 -12.97 2.94
CA TYR A 210 -15.31 -13.73 3.86
C TYR A 210 -16.17 -14.75 4.62
N GLU A 211 -15.61 -15.95 4.85
CA GLU A 211 -16.26 -16.99 5.65
C GLU A 211 -16.18 -16.62 7.12
N LEU A 212 -17.32 -16.55 7.80
CA LEU A 212 -17.40 -16.31 9.24
C LEU A 212 -17.05 -17.58 10.02
N ASP A 213 -16.29 -17.42 11.09
CA ASP A 213 -16.04 -18.52 12.01
C ASP A 213 -17.11 -18.64 13.10
N ASP A 214 -17.75 -17.53 13.47
CA ASP A 214 -18.94 -17.49 14.32
C ASP A 214 -19.90 -16.37 13.87
N GLU A 215 -21.14 -16.41 14.37
CA GLU A 215 -22.20 -15.46 14.02
C GLU A 215 -22.44 -14.37 15.08
N SER A 216 -21.51 -14.21 16.03
CA SER A 216 -21.67 -13.28 17.16
C SER A 216 -20.54 -12.25 17.27
N THR A 217 -19.33 -12.62 16.87
CA THR A 217 -18.16 -11.75 16.93
C THR A 217 -18.14 -10.81 15.73
N PRO A 218 -18.09 -9.47 15.92
CA PRO A 218 -17.98 -8.54 14.81
C PRO A 218 -16.76 -8.80 13.94
N VAL A 219 -16.88 -8.56 12.63
CA VAL A 219 -15.73 -8.62 11.72
C VAL A 219 -15.02 -7.28 11.74
N GLN A 220 -13.71 -7.30 11.91
CA GLN A 220 -12.86 -6.13 11.74
C GLN A 220 -12.17 -6.21 10.37
N LEU A 221 -12.35 -5.17 9.55
CA LEU A 221 -11.47 -4.91 8.42
C LEU A 221 -10.25 -4.13 8.92
N VAL A 222 -9.08 -4.72 8.77
CA VAL A 222 -7.78 -4.12 9.08
C VAL A 222 -7.19 -3.63 7.79
N ALA A 223 -7.13 -2.29 7.63
CA ALA A 223 -6.50 -1.66 6.48
C ALA A 223 -4.98 -1.63 6.67
N LYS A 224 -4.27 -1.95 5.61
CA LYS A 224 -2.80 -2.01 5.59
C LYS A 224 -2.28 -1.16 4.44
N ASP A 225 -1.06 -0.66 4.57
CA ASP A 225 -0.36 -0.09 3.43
C ASP A 225 -0.04 -1.16 2.38
N SER A 226 0.37 -0.73 1.21
CA SER A 226 0.77 -1.64 0.13
C SER A 226 1.79 -2.65 0.67
N PHE A 227 1.57 -3.93 0.36
CA PHE A 227 2.29 -5.10 0.88
C PHE A 227 2.02 -5.49 2.35
N GLY A 228 1.06 -4.85 3.04
CA GLY A 228 0.57 -5.31 4.34
C GLY A 228 1.53 -5.18 5.50
N GLN A 229 2.54 -4.32 5.39
CA GLN A 229 3.58 -4.19 6.42
C GLN A 229 3.14 -3.31 7.60
N LYS A 230 2.34 -2.28 7.34
CA LYS A 230 1.90 -1.34 8.38
C LYS A 230 0.39 -1.19 8.38
N GLU A 231 -0.21 -1.35 9.55
CA GLU A 231 -1.63 -1.05 9.73
C GLU A 231 -1.87 0.46 9.57
N VAL A 232 -2.84 0.80 8.72
CA VAL A 232 -3.31 2.16 8.47
C VAL A 232 -4.48 2.50 9.40
N GLY A 233 -5.30 1.51 9.73
CA GLY A 233 -6.45 1.64 10.61
C GLY A 233 -7.31 0.38 10.58
N ARG A 234 -8.33 0.33 11.44
CA ARG A 234 -9.29 -0.78 11.47
C ARG A 234 -10.70 -0.29 11.79
N GLN A 235 -11.69 -1.01 11.31
CA GLN A 235 -13.10 -0.75 11.59
C GLN A 235 -13.85 -2.05 11.80
N SER A 236 -14.73 -2.05 12.83
CA SER A 236 -15.62 -3.17 13.11
C SER A 236 -16.93 -3.04 12.34
N PHE A 237 -17.45 -4.18 11.93
CA PHE A 237 -18.73 -4.36 11.24
C PHE A 237 -19.53 -5.40 12.03
N ASP A 238 -20.69 -4.99 12.55
CA ASP A 238 -21.56 -5.85 13.30
C ASP A 238 -22.25 -6.85 12.37
N LEU A 239 -22.57 -8.04 12.91
CA LEU A 239 -23.24 -9.11 12.15
C LEU A 239 -24.78 -9.01 12.25
N GLU A 240 -25.29 -8.17 13.15
CA GLU A 240 -26.72 -7.88 13.27
C GLU A 240 -27.13 -6.88 12.18
N GLN A 241 -28.22 -7.20 11.48
CA GLN A 241 -28.90 -6.32 10.50
C GLN A 241 -30.17 -5.73 11.11
#